data_356eb882ad3bc4e254c96eb363d776be
#
_entry.id   356eb882ad3bc4e254c96eb363d776be
#
_cell.length_a   1.000
_cell.length_b   1.000
_cell.length_c   1.000
_cell.angle_alpha   90.00
_cell.angle_beta   90.00
_cell.angle_gamma   90.00
#
_symmetry.space_group_name_H-M   'P 1'
#
loop_
_entity.id
_entity.type
_entity.pdbx_description
1 polymer ?
#
loop_
_entity_poly.entity_id
_entity_poly.type
_entity_poly.pdbx_seq_one_letter_code
_entity_poly.pdbx_strand_id
1 'polypeptide(L)'
;ALSEHKLQQKNVAAAEKALLELLPGYAAHWCVCTAKNGYSGVVALVRKGLAPAVALDEVCPSLHEGRTITLTFDDVVAVLAYVPNSGQDLKRLDERIDTWEPAMRAYLKAKSSATGGGPVVLLGDLNVAHLDADIWNVAAKHIPKSAGCTPREREAFGVLLADGPYVDCFRQLHPEAQGVFSYWSTRSGGQLLNRGLRLDYAVASAALAKEGGPLTLHECAYMTEYAPNGDHAPTLVALKRV
;
A
#
# COMPACT_ATOMS: atom_id res chain seq x y z
N ALA A 1 -2.88 2.55 9.05
CA ALA A 1 -2.16 3.54 8.25
C ALA A 1 -3.11 4.32 7.36
N LEU A 2 -2.76 5.56 7.04
CA LEU A 2 -3.48 6.41 6.09
C LEU A 2 -2.48 6.91 5.05
N SER A 3 -2.81 6.70 3.80
CA SER A 3 -2.07 7.25 2.66
C SER A 3 -2.61 8.62 2.28
N GLU A 4 -1.76 9.43 1.64
CA GLU A 4 -2.18 10.69 1.03
C GLU A 4 -2.83 11.71 2.00
N HIS A 5 -2.30 11.81 3.22
CA HIS A 5 -2.82 12.75 4.22
C HIS A 5 -2.64 14.24 3.84
N LYS A 6 -1.78 14.57 2.89
CA LYS A 6 -1.58 15.91 2.29
C LYS A 6 -1.25 17.04 3.28
N LEU A 7 -0.91 16.71 4.53
CA LEU A 7 -0.56 17.73 5.53
C LEU A 7 0.81 18.34 5.25
N GLN A 8 0.93 19.63 5.54
CA GLN A 8 2.23 20.29 5.66
C GLN A 8 2.79 20.07 7.06
N GLN A 9 4.11 20.06 7.20
CA GLN A 9 4.79 19.84 8.47
C GLN A 9 4.26 20.72 9.61
N LYS A 10 3.96 21.98 9.34
CA LYS A 10 3.41 22.94 10.34
C LYS A 10 2.04 22.54 10.91
N ASN A 11 1.29 21.69 10.21
CA ASN A 11 -0.06 21.26 10.60
C ASN A 11 -0.07 19.90 11.29
N VAL A 12 1.06 19.17 11.30
CA VAL A 12 1.14 17.81 11.84
C VAL A 12 0.78 17.77 13.33
N ALA A 13 1.38 18.66 14.13
CA ALA A 13 1.14 18.65 15.59
C ALA A 13 -0.34 18.85 15.97
N ALA A 14 -1.05 19.75 15.24
CA ALA A 14 -2.48 19.96 15.48
C ALA A 14 -3.32 18.76 15.04
N ALA A 15 -3.01 18.16 13.88
CA ALA A 15 -3.69 16.98 13.38
C ALA A 15 -3.44 15.76 14.30
N GLU A 16 -2.21 15.57 14.75
CA GLU A 16 -1.85 14.50 15.68
C GLU A 16 -2.62 14.61 16.99
N LYS A 17 -2.66 15.82 17.58
CA LYS A 17 -3.42 16.05 18.80
C LYS A 17 -4.87 15.63 18.64
N ALA A 18 -5.56 16.12 17.60
CA ALA A 18 -6.95 15.79 17.34
C ALA A 18 -7.16 14.29 17.10
N LEU A 19 -6.25 13.64 16.37
CA LEU A 19 -6.31 12.22 16.07
C LEU A 19 -6.12 11.37 17.33
N LEU A 20 -5.16 11.71 18.20
CA LEU A 20 -4.86 10.96 19.41
C LEU A 20 -5.85 11.22 20.55
N GLU A 21 -6.62 12.31 20.51
CA GLU A 21 -7.79 12.49 21.37
C GLU A 21 -8.87 11.45 21.07
N LEU A 22 -9.05 11.08 19.79
CA LEU A 22 -9.97 10.02 19.36
C LEU A 22 -9.40 8.62 19.58
N LEU A 23 -8.09 8.48 19.53
CA LEU A 23 -7.37 7.21 19.58
C LEU A 23 -6.26 7.23 20.67
N PRO A 24 -6.62 7.40 21.95
CA PRO A 24 -5.63 7.62 23.03
C PRO A 24 -4.70 6.42 23.27
N GLY A 25 -5.08 5.23 22.77
CA GLY A 25 -4.29 3.99 22.85
C GLY A 25 -3.20 3.86 21.78
N TYR A 26 -3.01 4.88 20.92
CA TYR A 26 -2.08 4.81 19.79
C TYR A 26 -0.99 5.87 19.87
N ALA A 27 0.11 5.63 19.16
CA ALA A 27 1.13 6.60 18.82
C ALA A 27 1.09 6.82 17.29
N ALA A 28 1.36 8.04 16.83
CA ALA A 28 1.35 8.38 15.41
C ALA A 28 2.77 8.63 14.90
N HIS A 29 3.06 8.12 13.72
CA HIS A 29 4.33 8.33 12.99
C HIS A 29 4.00 8.95 11.64
N TRP A 30 4.49 10.15 11.39
CA TRP A 30 4.15 10.94 10.21
C TRP A 30 5.31 11.01 9.23
N CYS A 31 5.06 10.68 7.99
CA CYS A 31 5.98 10.91 6.88
C CYS A 31 5.35 11.94 5.94
N VAL A 32 5.90 13.15 5.93
CA VAL A 32 5.33 14.32 5.25
C VAL A 32 6.09 14.60 3.96
N CYS A 33 5.36 14.93 2.91
CA CYS A 33 5.96 15.42 1.68
C CYS A 33 6.61 16.79 1.90
N THR A 34 7.90 16.92 1.58
CA THR A 34 8.65 18.17 1.63
C THR A 34 8.91 18.77 0.23
N ALA A 35 8.74 17.97 -0.82
CA ALA A 35 8.89 18.41 -2.20
C ALA A 35 7.76 19.36 -2.65
N LYS A 36 6.54 19.15 -2.13
CA LYS A 36 5.35 19.92 -2.54
C LYS A 36 4.34 20.01 -1.40
N ASN A 37 3.86 21.21 -1.12
CA ASN A 37 2.81 21.42 -0.11
C ASN A 37 1.46 20.80 -0.53
N GLY A 38 0.77 20.19 0.43
CA GLY A 38 -0.56 19.61 0.20
C GLY A 38 -0.57 18.39 -0.72
N TYR A 39 0.49 17.61 -0.69
CA TYR A 39 0.69 16.48 -1.59
C TYR A 39 1.22 15.25 -0.84
N SER A 40 0.80 14.05 -1.25
CA SER A 40 1.30 12.77 -0.72
C SER A 40 1.26 12.69 0.83
N GLY A 41 2.20 12.02 1.43
CA GLY A 41 2.33 11.81 2.86
C GLY A 41 1.65 10.54 3.36
N VAL A 42 2.28 9.86 4.30
CA VAL A 42 1.77 8.65 4.96
C VAL A 42 1.80 8.84 6.46
N VAL A 43 0.80 8.35 7.18
CA VAL A 43 0.82 8.27 8.65
C VAL A 43 0.55 6.85 9.11
N ALA A 44 1.29 6.39 10.09
CA ALA A 44 1.08 5.12 10.77
C ALA A 44 0.60 5.38 12.21
N LEU A 45 -0.44 4.65 12.61
CA LEU A 45 -0.94 4.62 13.98
C LEU A 45 -0.58 3.27 14.58
N VAL A 46 0.30 3.28 15.57
CA VAL A 46 0.79 2.08 16.24
C VAL A 46 0.20 2.02 17.64
N ARG A 47 -0.37 0.88 18.02
CA ARG A 47 -0.89 0.68 19.36
C ARG A 47 0.22 0.87 20.39
N LYS A 48 -0.04 1.65 21.46
CA LYS A 48 0.90 1.83 22.56
C LYS A 48 1.21 0.46 23.19
N GLY A 49 2.47 0.23 23.50
CA GLY A 49 2.96 -1.10 23.95
C GLY A 49 3.55 -1.95 22.83
N LEU A 50 3.25 -1.65 21.55
CA LEU A 50 4.02 -2.15 20.43
C LEU A 50 5.03 -1.07 20.08
N ALA A 51 6.31 -1.29 20.27
CA ALA A 51 7.36 -0.29 20.09
C ALA A 51 8.30 -0.68 18.91
N PRO A 52 7.80 -0.65 17.65
CA PRO A 52 8.66 -0.97 16.51
C PRO A 52 9.73 0.08 16.31
N ALA A 53 10.87 -0.31 15.72
CA ALA A 53 11.76 0.66 15.11
C ALA A 53 11.08 1.28 13.88
N VAL A 54 11.18 2.62 13.74
CA VAL A 54 10.49 3.37 12.69
C VAL A 54 11.49 4.01 11.75
N ALA A 55 11.31 3.81 10.45
CA ALA A 55 12.07 4.48 9.41
C ALA A 55 11.11 5.20 8.45
N LEU A 56 11.47 6.40 7.99
CA LEU A 56 10.64 7.28 7.18
C LEU A 56 11.29 7.52 5.81
N ASP A 57 10.50 7.34 4.74
CA ASP A 57 10.81 7.68 3.33
C ASP A 57 12.14 7.10 2.79
N GLU A 58 12.50 5.88 3.23
CA GLU A 58 13.76 5.24 2.86
C GLU A 58 13.77 4.57 1.48
N VAL A 59 12.59 4.33 0.86
CA VAL A 59 12.52 3.60 -0.43
C VAL A 59 13.08 4.45 -1.56
N CYS A 60 12.67 5.71 -1.65
CA CYS A 60 13.10 6.63 -2.69
C CYS A 60 13.25 8.04 -2.12
N PRO A 61 14.24 8.26 -1.22
CA PRO A 61 14.36 9.50 -0.46
C PRO A 61 14.60 10.73 -1.33
N SER A 62 15.16 10.54 -2.54
CA SER A 62 15.39 11.62 -3.50
C SER A 62 14.13 12.32 -4.01
N LEU A 63 12.96 11.67 -3.90
CA LEU A 63 11.69 12.28 -4.26
C LEU A 63 11.19 13.27 -3.21
N HIS A 64 11.57 13.12 -1.95
CA HIS A 64 11.12 13.95 -0.82
C HIS A 64 9.58 14.03 -0.70
N GLU A 65 8.87 12.97 -1.10
CA GLU A 65 7.41 12.94 -1.20
C GLU A 65 6.71 12.30 0.01
N GLY A 66 7.48 11.79 0.99
CA GLY A 66 6.93 11.23 2.23
C GLY A 66 6.05 10.01 1.99
N ARG A 67 6.50 9.07 1.17
CA ARG A 67 5.69 7.97 0.63
C ARG A 67 5.74 6.69 1.41
N THR A 68 6.71 6.52 2.32
CA THR A 68 6.89 5.25 3.02
C THR A 68 7.16 5.42 4.50
N ILE A 69 6.58 4.52 5.30
CA ILE A 69 6.90 4.30 6.71
C ILE A 69 7.19 2.82 6.88
N THR A 70 8.35 2.51 7.43
CA THR A 70 8.69 1.13 7.79
C THR A 70 8.62 0.96 9.29
N LEU A 71 7.88 -0.04 9.73
CA LEU A 71 7.74 -0.44 11.12
C LEU A 71 8.39 -1.81 11.28
N THR A 72 9.50 -1.87 12.01
CA THR A 72 10.21 -3.13 12.29
C THR A 72 9.82 -3.62 13.68
N PHE A 73 9.06 -4.68 13.74
CA PHE A 73 8.72 -5.44 14.94
C PHE A 73 9.69 -6.62 15.11
N ASP A 74 9.62 -7.32 16.23
CA ASP A 74 10.50 -8.46 16.53
C ASP A 74 10.36 -9.62 15.53
N ASP A 75 9.17 -9.82 14.96
CA ASP A 75 8.81 -10.98 14.14
C ASP A 75 8.34 -10.63 12.72
N VAL A 76 8.16 -9.35 12.41
CA VAL A 76 7.71 -8.90 11.08
C VAL A 76 8.13 -7.47 10.79
N VAL A 77 8.42 -7.18 9.54
CA VAL A 77 8.62 -5.82 9.04
C VAL A 77 7.40 -5.42 8.23
N ALA A 78 6.72 -4.34 8.62
CA ALA A 78 5.63 -3.74 7.86
C ALA A 78 6.13 -2.49 7.12
N VAL A 79 6.01 -2.49 5.80
CA VAL A 79 6.32 -1.35 4.93
C VAL A 79 5.01 -0.75 4.45
N LEU A 80 4.68 0.43 4.96
CA LEU A 80 3.48 1.17 4.58
C LEU A 80 3.84 2.10 3.43
N ALA A 81 3.15 1.99 2.30
CA ALA A 81 3.52 2.72 1.09
C ALA A 81 2.33 3.41 0.41
N TYR A 82 2.60 4.59 -0.13
CA TYR A 82 1.79 5.27 -1.12
C TYR A 82 2.60 5.40 -2.41
N VAL A 83 2.45 4.44 -3.31
CA VAL A 83 3.22 4.37 -4.56
C VAL A 83 2.86 5.53 -5.48
N PRO A 84 3.82 6.15 -6.19
CA PRO A 84 3.51 7.21 -7.13
C PRO A 84 2.47 6.80 -8.16
N ASN A 85 1.39 7.57 -8.29
CA ASN A 85 0.46 7.44 -9.40
C ASN A 85 1.12 7.95 -10.68
N SER A 86 0.97 7.25 -11.79
CA SER A 86 1.54 7.67 -13.08
C SER A 86 0.95 8.98 -13.62
N GLY A 87 -0.16 9.42 -13.02
CA GLY A 87 -0.77 10.72 -13.25
C GLY A 87 -1.54 10.83 -14.56
N GLN A 88 -2.10 12.02 -14.77
CA GLN A 88 -2.79 12.32 -16.02
C GLN A 88 -1.80 12.26 -17.17
N ASP A 89 -2.23 11.67 -18.30
CA ASP A 89 -1.41 11.47 -19.50
C ASP A 89 -0.12 10.68 -19.25
N LEU A 90 -0.07 9.90 -18.16
CA LEU A 90 1.04 9.03 -17.76
C LEU A 90 2.38 9.77 -17.61
N LYS A 91 2.34 11.04 -17.23
CA LYS A 91 3.54 11.91 -17.14
C LYS A 91 4.60 11.42 -16.16
N ARG A 92 4.21 10.60 -15.18
CA ARG A 92 5.13 10.02 -14.19
C ARG A 92 5.37 8.53 -14.39
N LEU A 93 4.91 7.95 -15.51
CA LEU A 93 5.03 6.51 -15.76
C LEU A 93 6.51 6.05 -15.76
N ASP A 94 7.37 6.76 -16.48
CA ASP A 94 8.80 6.41 -16.56
C ASP A 94 9.48 6.54 -15.18
N GLU A 95 9.25 7.62 -14.46
CA GLU A 95 9.77 7.79 -13.07
C GLU A 95 9.32 6.64 -12.17
N ARG A 96 8.04 6.27 -12.26
CA ARG A 96 7.49 5.15 -11.49
C ARG A 96 8.19 3.84 -11.85
N ILE A 97 8.27 3.50 -13.12
CA ILE A 97 8.77 2.19 -13.57
C ILE A 97 10.29 2.10 -13.44
N ASP A 98 11.01 3.16 -13.82
CA ASP A 98 12.47 3.11 -13.96
C ASP A 98 13.20 3.54 -12.66
N THR A 99 12.51 4.20 -11.72
CA THR A 99 13.11 4.67 -10.47
C THR A 99 12.44 4.03 -9.25
N TRP A 100 11.12 4.20 -9.09
CA TRP A 100 10.41 3.76 -7.89
C TRP A 100 10.35 2.22 -7.75
N GLU A 101 9.94 1.51 -8.81
CA GLU A 101 9.74 0.06 -8.75
C GLU A 101 11.04 -0.71 -8.45
N PRO A 102 12.19 -0.41 -9.09
CA PRO A 102 13.46 -1.03 -8.72
C PRO A 102 13.89 -0.71 -7.29
N ALA A 103 13.70 0.55 -6.84
CA ALA A 103 14.03 0.96 -5.48
C ALA A 103 13.20 0.21 -4.43
N MET A 104 11.89 0.05 -4.66
CA MET A 104 11.00 -0.70 -3.78
C MET A 104 11.42 -2.18 -3.69
N ARG A 105 11.70 -2.83 -4.81
CA ARG A 105 12.16 -4.23 -4.81
C ARG A 105 13.47 -4.40 -4.05
N ALA A 106 14.44 -3.54 -4.30
CA ALA A 106 15.73 -3.56 -3.59
C ALA A 106 15.54 -3.33 -2.09
N TYR A 107 14.67 -2.40 -1.72
CA TYR A 107 14.36 -2.08 -0.32
C TYR A 107 13.71 -3.28 0.41
N LEU A 108 12.68 -3.89 -0.17
CA LEU A 108 12.02 -5.05 0.43
C LEU A 108 12.98 -6.23 0.60
N LYS A 109 13.84 -6.46 -0.39
CA LYS A 109 14.89 -7.49 -0.32
C LYS A 109 15.89 -7.21 0.81
N ALA A 110 16.33 -5.96 0.95
CA ALA A 110 17.23 -5.56 2.04
C ALA A 110 16.57 -5.74 3.41
N LYS A 111 15.29 -5.38 3.57
CA LYS A 111 14.58 -5.56 4.85
C LYS A 111 14.39 -7.05 5.18
N SER A 112 14.05 -7.89 4.23
CA SER A 112 13.99 -9.36 4.42
C SER A 112 15.33 -9.94 4.87
N SER A 113 16.45 -9.45 4.34
CA SER A 113 17.79 -9.91 4.70
C SER A 113 18.24 -9.40 6.07
N ALA A 114 17.95 -8.12 6.40
CA ALA A 114 18.36 -7.48 7.66
C ALA A 114 17.67 -8.09 8.90
N THR A 115 16.50 -8.68 8.73
CA THR A 115 15.77 -9.39 9.81
C THR A 115 16.18 -10.86 9.96
N GLY A 116 17.32 -11.25 9.38
CA GLY A 116 17.75 -12.67 9.39
C GLY A 116 16.86 -13.57 8.52
N GLY A 117 16.21 -13.00 7.50
CA GLY A 117 15.23 -13.69 6.66
C GLY A 117 13.81 -13.64 7.21
N GLY A 118 13.53 -12.71 8.13
CA GLY A 118 12.18 -12.49 8.69
C GLY A 118 11.17 -12.01 7.65
N PRO A 119 9.88 -12.23 7.91
CA PRO A 119 8.83 -11.89 6.96
C PRO A 119 8.65 -10.38 6.84
N VAL A 120 8.41 -9.93 5.61
CA VAL A 120 8.07 -8.55 5.27
C VAL A 120 6.63 -8.50 4.75
N VAL A 121 5.89 -7.46 5.12
CA VAL A 121 4.57 -7.14 4.56
C VAL A 121 4.59 -5.72 4.02
N LEU A 122 4.35 -5.56 2.73
CA LEU A 122 4.12 -4.27 2.07
C LEU A 122 2.61 -4.00 2.04
N LEU A 123 2.20 -2.84 2.53
CA LEU A 123 0.80 -2.45 2.68
C LEU A 123 0.56 -1.05 2.10
N GLY A 124 -0.56 -0.86 1.45
CA GLY A 124 -1.04 0.47 1.07
C GLY A 124 -1.57 0.58 -0.35
N ASP A 125 -1.73 1.81 -0.82
CA ASP A 125 -2.09 2.11 -2.19
C ASP A 125 -0.87 1.95 -3.10
N LEU A 126 -0.86 0.86 -3.87
CA LEU A 126 0.22 0.56 -4.80
C LEU A 126 -0.04 1.12 -6.20
N ASN A 127 -1.19 1.80 -6.39
CA ASN A 127 -1.55 2.47 -7.63
C ASN A 127 -1.41 1.58 -8.87
N VAL A 128 -1.77 0.29 -8.77
CA VAL A 128 -1.75 -0.68 -9.87
C VAL A 128 -2.88 -1.69 -9.74
N ALA A 129 -3.63 -1.94 -10.80
CA ALA A 129 -4.57 -3.04 -10.90
C ALA A 129 -3.88 -4.19 -11.65
N HIS A 130 -3.41 -5.20 -10.92
CA HIS A 130 -2.50 -6.22 -11.44
C HIS A 130 -3.13 -7.15 -12.45
N LEU A 131 -4.22 -7.83 -12.06
CA LEU A 131 -4.89 -8.82 -12.90
C LEU A 131 -6.12 -8.23 -13.59
N ASP A 132 -6.62 -8.91 -14.60
CA ASP A 132 -7.88 -8.51 -15.26
C ASP A 132 -9.05 -8.48 -14.29
N ALA A 133 -9.06 -9.39 -13.32
CA ALA A 133 -10.03 -9.45 -12.22
C ALA A 133 -9.97 -8.23 -11.27
N ASP A 134 -8.92 -7.41 -11.35
CA ASP A 134 -8.74 -6.20 -10.55
C ASP A 134 -9.30 -4.94 -11.24
N ILE A 135 -9.90 -5.09 -12.42
CA ILE A 135 -10.38 -4.00 -13.28
C ILE A 135 -11.83 -4.28 -13.70
N TRP A 136 -12.78 -3.40 -13.36
CA TRP A 136 -14.21 -3.61 -13.64
C TRP A 136 -14.54 -3.74 -15.14
N ASN A 137 -13.79 -3.09 -16.04
CA ASN A 137 -14.05 -3.06 -17.48
C ASN A 137 -12.77 -3.24 -18.32
N VAL A 138 -12.00 -4.25 -18.03
CA VAL A 138 -10.67 -4.53 -18.64
C VAL A 138 -10.66 -4.44 -20.17
N ALA A 139 -11.75 -4.78 -20.85
CA ALA A 139 -11.85 -4.72 -22.32
C ALA A 139 -11.99 -3.31 -22.89
N ALA A 140 -12.16 -2.28 -22.06
CA ALA A 140 -12.32 -0.92 -22.56
C ALA A 140 -11.00 -0.35 -23.12
N LYS A 141 -11.07 0.26 -24.31
CA LYS A 141 -9.89 0.75 -25.07
C LYS A 141 -9.00 1.75 -24.31
N HIS A 142 -9.52 2.43 -23.30
CA HIS A 142 -8.77 3.40 -22.51
C HIS A 142 -7.97 2.75 -21.38
N ILE A 143 -8.34 1.57 -20.93
CA ILE A 143 -7.72 0.90 -19.77
C ILE A 143 -6.19 0.77 -19.93
N PRO A 144 -5.62 0.27 -21.05
CA PRO A 144 -4.17 0.16 -21.18
C PRO A 144 -3.42 1.51 -21.21
N LYS A 145 -4.16 2.62 -21.25
CA LYS A 145 -3.64 4.00 -21.27
C LYS A 145 -4.00 4.77 -19.99
N SER A 146 -4.59 4.10 -19.01
CA SER A 146 -4.99 4.70 -17.75
C SER A 146 -3.94 4.40 -16.69
N ALA A 147 -3.62 5.39 -15.86
CA ALA A 147 -2.73 5.21 -14.72
C ALA A 147 -3.21 4.06 -13.82
N GLY A 148 -2.29 3.24 -13.35
CA GLY A 148 -2.57 2.03 -12.58
C GLY A 148 -3.00 0.81 -13.40
N CYS A 149 -3.25 0.96 -14.71
CA CYS A 149 -3.74 -0.12 -15.56
C CYS A 149 -2.85 -0.38 -16.79
N THR A 150 -1.76 0.39 -16.95
CA THR A 150 -0.88 0.20 -18.10
C THR A 150 -0.18 -1.17 -18.05
N PRO A 151 0.14 -1.77 -19.21
CA PRO A 151 0.90 -3.02 -19.24
C PRO A 151 2.21 -2.94 -18.46
N ARG A 152 2.93 -1.80 -18.52
CA ARG A 152 4.20 -1.61 -17.80
C ARG A 152 4.02 -1.62 -16.27
N GLU A 153 2.96 -0.98 -15.74
CA GLU A 153 2.67 -1.00 -14.30
C GLU A 153 2.30 -2.40 -13.84
N ARG A 154 1.44 -3.09 -14.59
CA ARG A 154 1.01 -4.46 -14.27
C ARG A 154 2.17 -5.46 -14.33
N GLU A 155 3.04 -5.36 -15.33
CA GLU A 155 4.24 -6.16 -15.46
C GLU A 155 5.22 -5.89 -14.30
N ALA A 156 5.46 -4.62 -13.97
CA ALA A 156 6.35 -4.25 -12.86
C ALA A 156 5.88 -4.82 -11.52
N PHE A 157 4.56 -4.85 -11.27
CA PHE A 157 4.01 -5.50 -10.09
C PHE A 157 4.18 -7.03 -10.13
N GLY A 158 4.00 -7.65 -11.28
CA GLY A 158 4.32 -9.08 -11.48
C GLY A 158 5.78 -9.40 -11.16
N VAL A 159 6.70 -8.54 -11.63
CA VAL A 159 8.14 -8.65 -11.32
C VAL A 159 8.39 -8.48 -9.82
N LEU A 160 7.73 -7.55 -9.14
CA LEU A 160 7.85 -7.39 -7.68
C LEU A 160 7.48 -8.69 -6.95
N LEU A 161 6.38 -9.33 -7.33
CA LEU A 161 5.94 -10.60 -6.71
C LEU A 161 6.95 -11.73 -6.98
N ALA A 162 7.53 -11.79 -8.18
CA ALA A 162 8.41 -12.87 -8.61
C ALA A 162 9.86 -12.72 -8.10
N ASP A 163 10.38 -11.48 -8.02
CA ASP A 163 11.78 -11.16 -7.69
C ASP A 163 12.14 -11.46 -6.22
N GLY A 164 11.12 -11.47 -5.32
CA GLY A 164 11.33 -11.75 -3.90
C GLY A 164 10.32 -12.75 -3.43
N PRO A 165 10.17 -13.93 -3.46
CA PRO A 165 9.05 -14.85 -3.14
C PRO A 165 7.94 -14.14 -2.33
N TYR A 166 7.25 -13.19 -2.97
CA TYR A 166 6.14 -12.46 -2.40
C TYR A 166 4.80 -12.96 -2.93
N VAL A 167 3.76 -12.82 -2.14
CA VAL A 167 2.38 -13.15 -2.50
C VAL A 167 1.47 -11.94 -2.30
N ASP A 168 0.52 -11.75 -3.21
CA ASP A 168 -0.65 -10.91 -3.00
C ASP A 168 -1.56 -11.61 -1.99
N CYS A 169 -1.66 -11.10 -0.77
CA CYS A 169 -2.36 -11.74 0.33
C CYS A 169 -3.83 -12.00 0.01
N PHE A 170 -4.49 -11.05 -0.66
CA PHE A 170 -5.89 -11.21 -1.04
C PHE A 170 -6.06 -12.35 -2.06
N ARG A 171 -5.23 -12.38 -3.10
CA ARG A 171 -5.30 -13.44 -4.13
C ARG A 171 -4.84 -14.80 -3.60
N GLN A 172 -3.95 -14.82 -2.62
CA GLN A 172 -3.55 -16.06 -1.93
C GLN A 172 -4.73 -16.71 -1.19
N LEU A 173 -5.57 -15.91 -0.54
CA LEU A 173 -6.71 -16.40 0.24
C LEU A 173 -7.99 -16.53 -0.60
N HIS A 174 -8.15 -15.70 -1.62
CA HIS A 174 -9.35 -15.59 -2.44
C HIS A 174 -9.01 -15.62 -3.94
N PRO A 175 -8.43 -16.72 -4.47
CA PRO A 175 -7.93 -16.76 -5.85
C PRO A 175 -9.01 -16.55 -6.91
N GLU A 176 -10.24 -17.02 -6.64
CA GLU A 176 -11.36 -16.96 -7.58
C GLU A 176 -12.24 -15.70 -7.42
N ALA A 177 -11.90 -14.81 -6.47
CA ALA A 177 -12.75 -13.64 -6.21
C ALA A 177 -12.77 -12.69 -7.41
N GLN A 178 -13.97 -12.27 -7.80
CA GLN A 178 -14.23 -11.34 -8.89
C GLN A 178 -15.00 -10.12 -8.38
N GLY A 179 -14.82 -8.97 -9.04
CA GLY A 179 -15.56 -7.76 -8.71
C GLY A 179 -15.24 -7.18 -7.32
N VAL A 180 -14.10 -7.53 -6.76
CA VAL A 180 -13.60 -6.97 -5.49
C VAL A 180 -12.60 -5.89 -5.81
N PHE A 181 -12.95 -4.66 -5.44
CA PHE A 181 -12.15 -3.47 -5.71
C PHE A 181 -11.87 -2.71 -4.41
N SER A 182 -10.86 -1.87 -4.43
CA SER A 182 -10.49 -1.02 -3.31
C SER A 182 -10.62 0.48 -3.62
N TYR A 183 -10.75 0.83 -4.89
CA TYR A 183 -10.85 2.21 -5.39
C TYR A 183 -12.02 2.38 -6.35
N TRP A 184 -12.74 3.50 -6.22
CA TRP A 184 -13.82 3.91 -7.15
C TRP A 184 -13.73 5.40 -7.43
N SER A 185 -13.64 5.77 -8.70
CA SER A 185 -13.64 7.18 -9.10
C SER A 185 -14.92 7.89 -8.64
N THR A 186 -14.77 8.97 -7.90
CA THR A 186 -15.89 9.82 -7.44
C THR A 186 -16.63 10.51 -8.60
N ARG A 187 -15.94 10.70 -9.75
CA ARG A 187 -16.48 11.40 -10.92
C ARG A 187 -17.61 10.65 -11.64
N SER A 188 -17.73 9.34 -11.46
CA SER A 188 -18.63 8.48 -12.24
C SER A 188 -19.67 7.74 -11.40
N GLY A 189 -19.80 8.05 -10.10
CA GLY A 189 -20.63 7.24 -9.19
C GLY A 189 -20.19 5.77 -9.17
N GLY A 190 -18.91 5.53 -9.36
CA GLY A 190 -18.34 4.22 -9.59
C GLY A 190 -18.64 3.22 -8.48
N GLN A 191 -18.67 3.66 -7.23
CA GLN A 191 -18.91 2.80 -6.08
C GLN A 191 -20.31 2.17 -6.09
N LEU A 192 -21.35 2.95 -6.36
CA LEU A 192 -22.74 2.46 -6.42
C LEU A 192 -22.94 1.37 -7.49
N LEU A 193 -22.17 1.44 -8.56
CA LEU A 193 -22.21 0.51 -9.68
C LEU A 193 -21.10 -0.55 -9.62
N ASN A 194 -20.32 -0.55 -8.56
CA ASN A 194 -19.11 -1.34 -8.38
C ASN A 194 -18.14 -1.26 -9.58
N ARG A 195 -17.96 -0.06 -10.14
CA ARG A 195 -17.05 0.23 -11.26
C ARG A 195 -15.70 0.70 -10.73
N GLY A 196 -14.95 -0.23 -10.16
CA GLY A 196 -13.74 0.04 -9.41
C GLY A 196 -12.47 -0.58 -9.99
N LEU A 197 -11.38 -0.31 -9.29
CA LEU A 197 -10.07 -0.93 -9.46
C LEU A 197 -9.60 -1.44 -8.10
N ARG A 198 -8.82 -2.52 -8.09
CA ARG A 198 -8.11 -2.93 -6.88
C ARG A 198 -6.69 -2.35 -6.93
N LEU A 199 -6.45 -1.28 -6.18
CA LEU A 199 -5.20 -0.52 -6.15
C LEU A 199 -4.45 -0.65 -4.83
N ASP A 200 -5.17 -1.03 -3.77
CA ASP A 200 -4.64 -1.20 -2.42
C ASP A 200 -4.32 -2.66 -2.16
N TYR A 201 -3.17 -2.93 -1.58
CA TYR A 201 -2.67 -4.30 -1.41
C TYR A 201 -2.08 -4.52 -0.02
N ALA A 202 -2.11 -5.78 0.39
CA ALA A 202 -1.17 -6.40 1.29
C ALA A 202 -0.35 -7.41 0.49
N VAL A 203 0.95 -7.17 0.35
CA VAL A 203 1.90 -8.07 -0.30
C VAL A 203 2.85 -8.60 0.76
N ALA A 204 2.92 -9.91 0.95
CA ALA A 204 3.68 -10.51 2.02
C ALA A 204 4.76 -11.48 1.51
N SER A 205 5.82 -11.66 2.30
CA SER A 205 6.77 -12.74 2.07
C SER A 205 6.03 -14.07 2.01
N ALA A 206 6.34 -14.93 1.03
CA ALA A 206 5.67 -16.21 0.83
C ALA A 206 5.78 -17.14 2.07
N ALA A 207 6.74 -16.88 2.94
CA ALA A 207 6.86 -17.59 4.22
C ALA A 207 5.61 -17.42 5.10
N LEU A 208 4.94 -16.25 5.04
CA LEU A 208 3.70 -16.00 5.77
C LEU A 208 2.48 -16.72 5.17
N ALA A 209 2.54 -17.11 3.92
CA ALA A 209 1.48 -17.86 3.25
C ALA A 209 1.57 -19.38 3.48
N LYS A 210 2.64 -19.85 4.12
CA LYS A 210 2.86 -21.28 4.44
C LYS A 210 2.29 -21.60 5.82
N GLU A 211 1.59 -22.72 5.91
CA GLU A 211 1.15 -23.26 7.19
C GLU A 211 2.32 -23.73 8.06
N GLY A 212 2.16 -23.66 9.39
CA GLY A 212 3.14 -24.15 10.35
C GLY A 212 4.31 -23.23 10.63
N GLY A 213 4.33 -22.02 10.08
CA GLY A 213 5.28 -20.97 10.47
C GLY A 213 4.88 -20.29 11.80
N PRO A 214 5.82 -19.61 12.49
CA PRO A 214 5.54 -18.92 13.74
C PRO A 214 4.53 -17.76 13.57
N LEU A 215 4.43 -17.24 12.36
CA LEU A 215 3.49 -16.21 11.95
C LEU A 215 2.92 -16.59 10.58
N THR A 216 1.61 -16.60 10.44
CA THR A 216 0.93 -17.01 9.19
C THR A 216 -0.13 -16.00 8.78
N LEU A 217 -0.33 -15.86 7.46
CA LEU A 217 -1.41 -15.08 6.89
C LEU A 217 -2.76 -15.72 7.26
N HIS A 218 -3.63 -14.94 7.91
CA HIS A 218 -4.93 -15.42 8.38
C HIS A 218 -6.08 -14.82 7.60
N GLU A 219 -6.03 -13.51 7.32
CA GLU A 219 -7.11 -12.81 6.60
C GLU A 219 -6.52 -11.67 5.76
N CYS A 220 -7.16 -11.39 4.61
CA CYS A 220 -6.95 -10.19 3.84
C CYS A 220 -8.27 -9.77 3.19
N ALA A 221 -8.79 -8.60 3.53
CA ALA A 221 -10.11 -8.14 3.11
C ALA A 221 -10.14 -6.64 2.81
N TYR A 222 -11.13 -6.22 2.04
CA TYR A 222 -11.47 -4.82 1.77
C TYR A 222 -12.76 -4.46 2.51
N MET A 223 -12.70 -3.45 3.36
CA MET A 223 -13.82 -3.01 4.21
C MET A 223 -14.65 -1.98 3.45
N THR A 224 -15.35 -2.42 2.41
CA THR A 224 -16.05 -1.54 1.45
C THR A 224 -17.19 -0.74 2.07
N GLU A 225 -17.77 -1.20 3.18
CA GLU A 225 -18.78 -0.50 3.96
C GLU A 225 -18.28 0.81 4.59
N TYR A 226 -16.97 0.97 4.74
CA TYR A 226 -16.34 2.20 5.26
C TYR A 226 -15.85 3.16 4.18
N ALA A 227 -16.11 2.86 2.90
CA ALA A 227 -15.71 3.68 1.77
C ALA A 227 -16.68 4.81 1.36
N PRO A 228 -17.93 4.96 1.88
CA PRO A 228 -18.89 5.94 1.35
C PRO A 228 -18.44 7.40 1.46
N ASN A 229 -17.45 7.69 2.29
CA ASN A 229 -16.90 9.04 2.48
C ASN A 229 -15.57 9.28 1.75
N GLY A 230 -15.11 8.33 0.95
CA GLY A 230 -13.85 8.39 0.21
C GLY A 230 -13.94 7.67 -1.12
N ASP A 231 -12.84 7.64 -1.83
CA ASP A 231 -12.68 6.91 -3.09
C ASP A 231 -11.92 5.58 -2.92
N HIS A 232 -11.36 5.31 -1.74
CA HIS A 232 -10.74 4.05 -1.37
C HIS A 232 -11.43 3.36 -0.19
N ALA A 233 -11.44 2.03 -0.21
CA ALA A 233 -11.82 1.20 0.92
C ALA A 233 -10.60 0.87 1.80
N PRO A 234 -10.77 0.81 3.13
CA PRO A 234 -9.71 0.30 3.99
C PRO A 234 -9.36 -1.14 3.65
N THR A 235 -8.06 -1.42 3.57
CA THR A 235 -7.52 -2.78 3.41
C THR A 235 -7.12 -3.33 4.77
N LEU A 236 -7.60 -4.52 5.08
CA LEU A 236 -7.23 -5.27 6.30
C LEU A 236 -6.33 -6.44 5.92
N VAL A 237 -5.27 -6.63 6.69
CA VAL A 237 -4.54 -7.90 6.72
C VAL A 237 -4.38 -8.35 8.17
N ALA A 238 -4.63 -9.62 8.44
CA ALA A 238 -4.42 -10.22 9.74
C ALA A 238 -3.39 -11.35 9.64
N LEU A 239 -2.44 -11.30 10.55
CA LEU A 239 -1.44 -12.35 10.74
C LEU A 239 -1.74 -13.04 12.07
N LYS A 240 -1.64 -14.38 12.11
CA LYS A 240 -1.84 -15.19 13.29
C LYS A 240 -0.51 -15.75 13.76
N ARG A 241 -0.23 -15.61 15.05
CA ARG A 241 0.84 -16.37 15.71
C ARG A 241 0.34 -17.78 16.01
N VAL A 242 1.18 -18.76 15.72
CA VAL A 242 0.91 -20.18 15.98
C VAL A 242 1.50 -20.58 17.34
#